data_44e76b1752797ee7fba12734c461ff22
#
_entry.id   44e76b1752797ee7fba12734c461ff22
#
_cell.length_a   1.000
_cell.length_b   1.000
_cell.length_c   1.000
_cell.angle_alpha   90.00
_cell.angle_beta   90.00
_cell.angle_gamma   90.00
#
_symmetry.space_group_name_H-M   'P 1'
#
loop_
_entity.id
_entity.type
_entity.pdbx_description
1 polymer ?
#
loop_
_entity_poly.entity_id
_entity_poly.type
_entity_poly.pdbx_seq_one_letter_code
_entity_poly.pdbx_strand_id
1 'polypeptide(L)'
;MDKSNNSVADHYNKIKSISLCNREVSQIIGVREVNNFLKQRLIQKFIQQNSVVLDLGCGKGGDLSKLKHCPVRTYYGCDIAQDSLKEALSRSIGLKFKTHFLNANFASDKITIEEKADLVMSQFSFHYAFSSELSMKKAAMNVFNNLKEGGIFILTIPDTNVILRRSERNAVDGSFGNRLYKVVPSPSFYTEKSFGRGYKFYLQEALTGCEEYLTNMEYLTEFFKSKGMVKIFDTDFLSFINTEMFADKEMYSRMVKRVLTQEELPIIELYRAIAYKKN
;
A
#
# COMPACT_ATOMS: atom_id res chain seq x y z
N MET A 1 -21.82 -6.52 11.66
CA MET A 1 -20.95 -6.44 10.45
C MET A 1 -21.01 -5.00 9.99
N ASP A 2 -19.85 -4.35 9.96
CA ASP A 2 -19.75 -2.91 9.66
C ASP A 2 -20.00 -2.67 8.16
N LYS A 3 -20.96 -1.82 7.82
CA LYS A 3 -21.38 -1.54 6.43
C LYS A 3 -20.23 -0.98 5.57
N SER A 4 -19.19 -0.41 6.19
CA SER A 4 -18.01 0.13 5.50
C SER A 4 -17.11 -0.96 4.90
N ASN A 5 -17.00 -2.11 5.56
CA ASN A 5 -16.13 -3.21 5.12
C ASN A 5 -16.64 -3.90 3.84
N ASN A 6 -17.96 -4.00 3.67
CA ASN A 6 -18.53 -4.56 2.44
C ASN A 6 -18.31 -3.64 1.23
N SER A 7 -18.27 -2.31 1.42
CA SER A 7 -18.09 -1.35 0.33
C SER A 7 -16.68 -1.40 -0.30
N VAL A 8 -15.64 -1.64 0.50
CA VAL A 8 -14.25 -1.75 0.00
C VAL A 8 -14.06 -3.07 -0.77
N ALA A 9 -14.51 -4.20 -0.19
CA ALA A 9 -14.45 -5.50 -0.87
C ALA A 9 -15.22 -5.49 -2.19
N ASP A 10 -16.45 -4.95 -2.20
CA ASP A 10 -17.28 -4.82 -3.39
C ASP A 10 -16.64 -3.93 -4.46
N HIS A 11 -15.96 -2.86 -4.04
CA HIS A 11 -15.25 -1.98 -4.95
C HIS A 11 -14.12 -2.74 -5.67
N TYR A 12 -13.26 -3.44 -4.93
CA TYR A 12 -12.15 -4.20 -5.51
C TYR A 12 -12.58 -5.42 -6.32
N ASN A 13 -13.67 -6.09 -5.93
CA ASN A 13 -14.25 -7.20 -6.73
C ASN A 13 -14.78 -6.72 -8.09
N LYS A 14 -15.27 -5.48 -8.19
CA LYS A 14 -15.77 -4.89 -9.45
C LYS A 14 -14.66 -4.40 -10.39
N ILE A 15 -13.46 -4.15 -9.92
CA ILE A 15 -12.35 -3.68 -10.75
C ILE A 15 -11.88 -4.80 -11.68
N LYS A 16 -12.19 -4.67 -12.97
CA LYS A 16 -11.70 -5.61 -13.98
C LYS A 16 -10.19 -5.47 -14.17
N SER A 17 -9.49 -6.59 -14.26
CA SER A 17 -8.07 -6.57 -14.60
C SER A 17 -7.86 -6.07 -16.01
N ILE A 18 -7.02 -5.05 -16.18
CA ILE A 18 -6.57 -4.60 -17.50
C ILE A 18 -5.59 -5.63 -18.03
N SER A 19 -5.82 -6.16 -19.24
CA SER A 19 -4.89 -7.09 -19.90
C SER A 19 -3.52 -6.46 -20.11
N LEU A 20 -2.47 -7.26 -20.21
CA LEU A 20 -1.09 -6.78 -20.42
C LEU A 20 -0.99 -5.88 -21.67
N CYS A 21 -1.67 -6.26 -22.77
CA CYS A 21 -1.69 -5.47 -24.01
C CYS A 21 -2.33 -4.08 -23.83
N ASN A 22 -3.34 -3.94 -22.97
CA ASN A 22 -4.00 -2.66 -22.72
C ASN A 22 -3.24 -1.79 -21.70
N ARG A 23 -2.22 -2.31 -21.04
CA ARG A 23 -1.41 -1.53 -20.08
C ARG A 23 -0.48 -0.55 -20.76
N GLU A 24 0.03 -0.87 -21.95
CA GLU A 24 0.97 0.00 -22.69
C GLU A 24 0.33 1.30 -23.17
N VAL A 25 -0.99 1.30 -23.39
CA VAL A 25 -1.76 2.49 -23.78
C VAL A 25 -2.42 3.19 -22.59
N SER A 26 -2.13 2.76 -21.36
CA SER A 26 -2.71 3.34 -20.14
C SER A 26 -2.28 4.78 -19.94
N GLN A 27 -3.23 5.68 -19.66
CA GLN A 27 -2.97 7.10 -19.38
C GLN A 27 -2.12 7.33 -18.13
N ILE A 28 -2.09 6.35 -17.19
CA ILE A 28 -1.31 6.39 -15.96
C ILE A 28 -0.16 5.38 -15.97
N ILE A 29 0.35 5.01 -17.17
CA ILE A 29 1.41 4.00 -17.26
C ILE A 29 2.67 4.42 -16.49
N GLY A 30 3.08 5.70 -16.57
CA GLY A 30 4.23 6.20 -15.83
C GLY A 30 4.05 6.10 -14.30
N VAL A 31 2.86 6.40 -13.79
CA VAL A 31 2.54 6.21 -12.37
C VAL A 31 2.67 4.74 -11.96
N ARG A 32 2.15 3.81 -12.80
CA ARG A 32 2.25 2.36 -12.54
C ARG A 32 3.68 1.86 -12.56
N GLU A 33 4.48 2.31 -13.52
CA GLU A 33 5.90 1.93 -13.65
C GLU A 33 6.71 2.42 -12.45
N VAL A 34 6.56 3.69 -12.08
CA VAL A 34 7.24 4.28 -10.92
C VAL A 34 6.82 3.60 -9.62
N ASN A 35 5.52 3.41 -9.38
CA ASN A 35 5.05 2.69 -8.20
C ASN A 35 5.59 1.26 -8.13
N ASN A 36 5.67 0.55 -9.27
CA ASN A 36 6.27 -0.78 -9.32
C ASN A 36 7.76 -0.76 -9.01
N PHE A 37 8.49 0.21 -9.54
CA PHE A 37 9.91 0.41 -9.22
C PHE A 37 10.12 0.68 -7.74
N LEU A 38 9.40 1.63 -7.15
CA LEU A 38 9.53 1.97 -5.73
C LEU A 38 9.17 0.80 -4.81
N LYS A 39 8.10 0.08 -5.10
CA LYS A 39 7.75 -1.13 -4.33
C LYS A 39 8.83 -2.21 -4.44
N GLN A 40 9.39 -2.42 -5.63
CA GLN A 40 10.50 -3.36 -5.82
C GLN A 40 11.73 -2.95 -5.00
N ARG A 41 12.11 -1.67 -5.03
CA ARG A 41 13.24 -1.15 -4.26
C ARG A 41 13.02 -1.24 -2.75
N LEU A 42 11.80 -0.90 -2.29
CA LEU A 42 11.45 -1.00 -0.88
C LEU A 42 11.53 -2.45 -0.37
N ILE A 43 11.01 -3.41 -1.15
CA ILE A 43 11.10 -4.84 -0.82
C ILE A 43 12.57 -5.28 -0.78
N GLN A 44 13.37 -4.98 -1.81
CA GLN A 44 14.78 -5.38 -1.89
C GLN A 44 15.63 -4.81 -0.77
N LYS A 45 15.31 -3.60 -0.31
CA LYS A 45 16.03 -2.92 0.78
C LYS A 45 15.90 -3.65 2.12
N PHE A 46 14.78 -4.33 2.35
CA PHE A 46 14.43 -4.88 3.66
C PHE A 46 14.22 -6.41 3.69
N ILE A 47 14.15 -7.07 2.53
CA ILE A 47 14.01 -8.52 2.49
C ILE A 47 15.33 -9.22 2.84
N GLN A 48 15.24 -10.29 3.62
CA GLN A 48 16.39 -11.10 4.02
C GLN A 48 16.43 -12.43 3.28
N GLN A 49 17.55 -13.15 3.38
CA GLN A 49 17.68 -14.48 2.82
C GLN A 49 16.68 -15.45 3.45
N ASN A 50 16.06 -16.29 2.62
CA ASN A 50 15.11 -17.32 3.04
C ASN A 50 13.91 -16.78 3.84
N SER A 51 13.43 -15.57 3.47
CA SER A 51 12.38 -14.86 4.20
C SER A 51 11.01 -15.53 4.13
N VAL A 52 10.29 -15.45 5.24
CA VAL A 52 8.83 -15.56 5.31
C VAL A 52 8.23 -14.16 5.17
N VAL A 53 7.33 -13.98 4.21
CA VAL A 53 6.69 -12.71 3.90
C VAL A 53 5.19 -12.77 4.18
N LEU A 54 4.65 -11.78 4.88
CA LEU A 54 3.20 -11.56 5.03
C LEU A 54 2.82 -10.25 4.34
N ASP A 55 1.89 -10.33 3.39
CA ASP A 55 1.38 -9.19 2.61
C ASP A 55 -0.07 -8.89 3.01
N LEU A 56 -0.27 -7.78 3.71
CA LEU A 56 -1.56 -7.31 4.21
C LEU A 56 -2.21 -6.37 3.18
N GLY A 57 -3.30 -6.81 2.57
CA GLY A 57 -3.95 -6.16 1.44
C GLY A 57 -3.25 -6.49 0.12
N CYS A 58 -2.95 -7.78 -0.11
CA CYS A 58 -2.20 -8.25 -1.28
C CYS A 58 -2.96 -8.07 -2.61
N GLY A 59 -4.26 -7.83 -2.56
CA GLY A 59 -5.11 -7.67 -3.73
C GLY A 59 -4.99 -8.84 -4.69
N LYS A 60 -4.83 -8.54 -5.96
CA LYS A 60 -4.67 -9.51 -7.06
C LYS A 60 -3.23 -10.08 -7.16
N GLY A 61 -2.42 -9.98 -6.12
CA GLY A 61 -1.04 -10.48 -6.10
C GLY A 61 -0.09 -9.70 -7.01
N GLY A 62 -0.28 -8.38 -7.14
CA GLY A 62 0.55 -7.52 -7.98
C GLY A 62 2.04 -7.49 -7.57
N ASP A 63 2.34 -7.80 -6.31
CA ASP A 63 3.70 -7.76 -5.78
C ASP A 63 4.40 -9.13 -5.81
N LEU A 64 3.69 -10.23 -6.13
CA LEU A 64 4.28 -11.55 -6.33
C LEU A 64 5.39 -11.54 -7.39
N SER A 65 5.21 -10.79 -8.48
CA SER A 65 6.22 -10.66 -9.54
C SER A 65 7.52 -10.02 -9.04
N LYS A 66 7.45 -9.15 -8.03
CA LYS A 66 8.60 -8.49 -7.39
C LYS A 66 9.34 -9.46 -6.48
N LEU A 67 8.60 -10.31 -5.77
CA LEU A 67 9.13 -11.33 -4.89
C LEU A 67 9.77 -12.52 -5.64
N LYS A 68 9.39 -12.73 -6.91
CA LYS A 68 9.95 -13.83 -7.75
C LYS A 68 11.48 -13.82 -7.82
N HIS A 69 12.10 -12.63 -7.73
CA HIS A 69 13.55 -12.45 -7.80
C HIS A 69 14.18 -12.15 -6.44
N CYS A 70 13.40 -12.33 -5.36
CA CYS A 70 13.84 -12.17 -3.99
C CYS A 70 14.03 -13.54 -3.33
N PRO A 71 14.87 -13.63 -2.29
CA PRO A 71 15.13 -14.88 -1.59
C PRO A 71 14.00 -15.25 -0.61
N VAL A 72 12.79 -15.40 -1.13
CA VAL A 72 11.59 -15.76 -0.36
C VAL A 72 11.48 -17.29 -0.26
N ARG A 73 11.12 -17.78 0.92
CA ARG A 73 10.80 -19.19 1.18
C ARG A 73 9.30 -19.43 1.23
N THR A 74 8.57 -18.56 1.92
CA THR A 74 7.11 -18.67 2.09
C THR A 74 6.46 -17.29 2.01
N TYR A 75 5.37 -17.20 1.31
CA TYR A 75 4.54 -16.00 1.17
C TYR A 75 3.13 -16.28 1.69
N TYR A 76 2.63 -15.38 2.53
CA TYR A 76 1.25 -15.31 2.97
C TYR A 76 0.63 -14.03 2.44
N GLY A 77 -0.40 -14.15 1.59
CA GLY A 77 -1.19 -13.02 1.10
C GLY A 77 -2.52 -12.93 1.83
N CYS A 78 -2.86 -11.79 2.39
CA CYS A 78 -4.13 -11.53 3.06
C CYS A 78 -4.90 -10.42 2.33
N ASP A 79 -6.15 -10.65 1.99
CA ASP A 79 -7.03 -9.63 1.39
C ASP A 79 -8.50 -9.88 1.74
N ILE A 80 -9.30 -8.82 1.80
CA ILE A 80 -10.73 -8.89 2.04
C ILE A 80 -11.52 -9.31 0.79
N ALA A 81 -10.99 -9.01 -0.41
CA ALA A 81 -11.64 -9.25 -1.69
C ALA A 81 -11.36 -10.66 -2.21
N GLN A 82 -12.31 -11.57 -2.04
CA GLN A 82 -12.15 -12.98 -2.43
C GLN A 82 -11.81 -13.17 -3.92
N ASP A 83 -12.39 -12.38 -4.81
CA ASP A 83 -12.10 -12.51 -6.24
C ASP A 83 -10.69 -12.01 -6.59
N SER A 84 -10.17 -11.02 -5.85
CA SER A 84 -8.77 -10.62 -5.94
C SER A 84 -7.84 -11.76 -5.53
N LEU A 85 -8.16 -12.50 -4.46
CA LEU A 85 -7.35 -13.64 -4.03
C LEU A 85 -7.36 -14.80 -5.04
N LYS A 86 -8.46 -15.06 -5.74
CA LYS A 86 -8.49 -16.05 -6.84
C LYS A 86 -7.49 -15.69 -7.94
N GLU A 87 -7.42 -14.40 -8.30
CA GLU A 87 -6.46 -13.92 -9.27
C GLU A 87 -5.01 -13.99 -8.74
N ALA A 88 -4.79 -13.65 -7.45
CA ALA A 88 -3.49 -13.78 -6.80
C ALA A 88 -3.00 -15.25 -6.79
N LEU A 89 -3.89 -16.19 -6.49
CA LEU A 89 -3.61 -17.62 -6.55
C LEU A 89 -3.19 -18.05 -7.96
N SER A 90 -3.92 -17.61 -8.99
CA SER A 90 -3.54 -17.89 -10.39
C SER A 90 -2.15 -17.33 -10.73
N ARG A 91 -1.83 -16.12 -10.25
CA ARG A 91 -0.51 -15.49 -10.48
C ARG A 91 0.63 -16.14 -9.69
N SER A 92 0.32 -16.91 -8.66
CA SER A 92 1.32 -17.62 -7.86
C SER A 92 1.81 -18.92 -8.49
N ILE A 93 1.12 -19.40 -9.52
CA ILE A 93 1.50 -20.65 -10.24
C ILE A 93 2.90 -20.48 -10.86
N GLY A 94 3.78 -21.46 -10.60
CA GLY A 94 5.16 -21.43 -11.10
C GLY A 94 6.15 -20.59 -10.31
N LEU A 95 5.74 -20.01 -9.18
CA LEU A 95 6.69 -19.40 -8.24
C LEU A 95 7.52 -20.48 -7.53
N LYS A 96 8.76 -20.13 -7.17
CA LYS A 96 9.70 -21.06 -6.51
C LYS A 96 9.54 -21.15 -4.99
N PHE A 97 8.67 -20.34 -4.39
CA PHE A 97 8.38 -20.31 -2.96
C PHE A 97 6.94 -20.75 -2.68
N LYS A 98 6.69 -21.20 -1.45
CA LYS A 98 5.34 -21.59 -1.00
C LYS A 98 4.44 -20.37 -0.91
N THR A 99 3.18 -20.51 -1.30
CA THR A 99 2.18 -19.42 -1.24
C THR A 99 0.93 -19.86 -0.50
N HIS A 100 0.45 -19.02 0.40
CA HIS A 100 -0.80 -19.20 1.16
C HIS A 100 -1.62 -17.93 1.05
N PHE A 101 -2.95 -18.06 0.90
CA PHE A 101 -3.85 -16.93 0.78
C PHE A 101 -4.95 -17.00 1.85
N LEU A 102 -5.17 -15.87 2.52
CA LEU A 102 -6.11 -15.69 3.63
C LEU A 102 -7.17 -14.68 3.22
N ASN A 103 -8.43 -15.10 3.17
CA ASN A 103 -9.54 -14.16 2.96
C ASN A 103 -9.96 -13.58 4.31
N ALA A 104 -9.43 -12.41 4.64
CA ALA A 104 -9.67 -11.75 5.91
C ALA A 104 -9.43 -10.23 5.79
N ASN A 105 -10.09 -9.47 6.66
CA ASN A 105 -9.85 -8.04 6.81
C ASN A 105 -8.80 -7.81 7.91
N PHE A 106 -7.59 -7.46 7.54
CA PHE A 106 -6.50 -7.23 8.49
C PHE A 106 -6.78 -6.09 9.50
N ALA A 107 -7.75 -5.20 9.22
CA ALA A 107 -8.15 -4.12 10.12
C ALA A 107 -9.25 -4.51 11.13
N SER A 108 -9.87 -5.69 10.99
CA SER A 108 -10.91 -6.18 11.91
C SER A 108 -10.64 -7.58 12.44
N ASP A 109 -10.05 -8.46 11.63
CA ASP A 109 -9.88 -9.87 11.93
C ASP A 109 -8.49 -10.13 12.53
N LYS A 110 -8.37 -11.18 13.33
CA LYS A 110 -7.07 -11.65 13.82
C LYS A 110 -6.41 -12.48 12.71
N ILE A 111 -5.29 -12.00 12.21
CA ILE A 111 -4.46 -12.73 11.25
C ILE A 111 -3.45 -13.59 12.02
N THR A 112 -3.37 -14.85 11.66
CA THR A 112 -2.39 -15.80 12.21
C THR A 112 -1.80 -16.62 11.08
N ILE A 113 -0.48 -16.64 10.97
CA ILE A 113 0.28 -17.45 10.02
C ILE A 113 1.05 -18.54 10.79
N GLU A 114 1.35 -19.65 10.13
CA GLU A 114 2.00 -20.80 10.78
C GLU A 114 3.40 -20.46 11.29
N GLU A 115 4.15 -19.68 10.53
CA GLU A 115 5.50 -19.25 10.87
C GLU A 115 5.58 -17.73 10.82
N LYS A 116 6.14 -17.09 11.87
CA LYS A 116 6.29 -15.64 11.92
C LYS A 116 7.13 -15.13 10.74
N ALA A 117 6.75 -13.97 10.24
CA ALA A 117 7.35 -13.33 9.09
C ALA A 117 8.65 -12.60 9.45
N ASP A 118 9.62 -12.68 8.55
CA ASP A 118 10.80 -11.82 8.53
C ASP A 118 10.44 -10.43 7.99
N LEU A 119 9.49 -10.39 7.04
CA LEU A 119 8.97 -9.19 6.42
C LEU A 119 7.43 -9.20 6.42
N VAL A 120 6.82 -8.21 7.04
CA VAL A 120 5.41 -7.87 6.80
C VAL A 120 5.37 -6.67 5.86
N MET A 121 4.49 -6.68 4.88
CA MET A 121 4.32 -5.56 3.97
C MET A 121 2.85 -5.19 3.79
N SER A 122 2.58 -3.92 3.50
CA SER A 122 1.26 -3.41 3.13
C SER A 122 1.43 -2.28 2.11
N GLN A 123 1.16 -2.60 0.85
CA GLN A 123 1.41 -1.69 -0.26
C GLN A 123 0.11 -1.03 -0.71
N PHE A 124 -0.05 0.28 -0.46
CA PHE A 124 -1.25 1.06 -0.79
C PHE A 124 -2.55 0.52 -0.17
N SER A 125 -2.48 -0.07 1.03
CA SER A 125 -3.66 -0.67 1.68
C SER A 125 -3.80 -0.32 3.17
N PHE A 126 -2.72 -0.04 3.89
CA PHE A 126 -2.77 0.16 5.34
C PHE A 126 -3.58 1.39 5.78
N HIS A 127 -3.77 2.38 4.90
CA HIS A 127 -4.58 3.57 5.18
C HIS A 127 -6.06 3.26 5.43
N TYR A 128 -6.59 2.14 4.92
CA TYR A 128 -7.96 1.69 5.23
C TYR A 128 -8.16 1.38 6.71
N ALA A 129 -7.11 1.01 7.43
CA ALA A 129 -7.17 0.78 8.86
C ALA A 129 -7.43 2.05 9.68
N PHE A 130 -7.19 3.24 9.12
CA PHE A 130 -7.43 4.51 9.81
C PHE A 130 -8.90 4.96 9.81
N SER A 131 -9.84 4.12 9.39
CA SER A 131 -11.29 4.32 9.54
C SER A 131 -11.71 4.50 11.00
N SER A 132 -10.99 3.90 11.95
CA SER A 132 -11.15 4.09 13.39
C SER A 132 -9.86 3.74 14.14
N GLU A 133 -9.75 4.23 15.38
CA GLU A 133 -8.63 3.87 16.26
C GLU A 133 -8.55 2.36 16.51
N LEU A 134 -9.71 1.72 16.71
CA LEU A 134 -9.78 0.27 16.94
C LEU A 134 -9.27 -0.52 15.73
N SER A 135 -9.67 -0.13 14.52
CA SER A 135 -9.23 -0.78 13.28
C SER A 135 -7.72 -0.63 13.09
N MET A 136 -7.18 0.58 13.33
CA MET A 136 -5.74 0.82 13.24
C MET A 136 -4.97 -0.02 14.27
N LYS A 137 -5.43 -0.07 15.53
CA LYS A 137 -4.81 -0.90 16.57
C LYS A 137 -4.83 -2.38 16.22
N LYS A 138 -5.94 -2.90 15.68
CA LYS A 138 -6.04 -4.31 15.22
C LYS A 138 -5.07 -4.59 14.08
N ALA A 139 -5.00 -3.72 13.07
CA ALA A 139 -4.06 -3.84 11.96
C ALA A 139 -2.61 -3.82 12.45
N ALA A 140 -2.26 -2.88 13.33
CA ALA A 140 -0.92 -2.79 13.91
C ALA A 140 -0.57 -4.01 14.77
N MET A 141 -1.53 -4.56 15.53
CA MET A 141 -1.32 -5.80 16.29
C MET A 141 -1.15 -7.02 15.38
N ASN A 142 -1.84 -7.08 14.23
CA ASN A 142 -1.60 -8.14 13.24
C ASN A 142 -0.17 -8.07 12.68
N VAL A 143 0.35 -6.87 12.43
CA VAL A 143 1.77 -6.68 12.06
C VAL A 143 2.68 -7.19 13.17
N PHE A 144 2.53 -6.66 14.39
CA PHE A 144 3.39 -6.97 15.52
C PHE A 144 3.40 -8.46 15.87
N ASN A 145 2.21 -9.09 15.93
CA ASN A 145 2.06 -10.48 16.33
C ASN A 145 2.61 -11.47 15.31
N ASN A 146 2.63 -11.11 14.03
CA ASN A 146 3.14 -11.98 12.97
C ASN A 146 4.60 -11.72 12.61
N LEU A 147 5.23 -10.64 13.10
CA LEU A 147 6.67 -10.40 12.93
C LEU A 147 7.50 -11.19 13.92
N LYS A 148 8.64 -11.72 13.44
CA LYS A 148 9.76 -12.16 14.28
C LYS A 148 10.42 -10.98 15.02
N GLU A 149 11.17 -11.26 16.08
CA GLU A 149 12.16 -10.31 16.61
C GLU A 149 13.18 -10.00 15.50
N GLY A 150 13.54 -8.73 15.35
CA GLY A 150 14.36 -8.26 14.23
C GLY A 150 13.64 -8.15 12.88
N GLY A 151 12.38 -8.62 12.78
CA GLY A 151 11.58 -8.55 11.58
C GLY A 151 11.17 -7.12 11.23
N ILE A 152 10.84 -6.89 9.95
CA ILE A 152 10.59 -5.56 9.41
C ILE A 152 9.17 -5.47 8.85
N PHE A 153 8.49 -4.37 9.14
CA PHE A 153 7.24 -3.97 8.51
C PHE A 153 7.50 -2.83 7.55
N ILE A 154 7.17 -3.01 6.26
CA ILE A 154 7.23 -1.97 5.23
C ILE A 154 5.83 -1.62 4.75
N LEU A 155 5.60 -0.32 4.48
CA LEU A 155 4.33 0.13 3.91
C LEU A 155 4.53 1.31 2.95
N THR A 156 3.65 1.39 1.95
CA THR A 156 3.44 2.58 1.14
C THR A 156 2.05 3.12 1.45
N ILE A 157 1.96 4.43 1.70
CA ILE A 157 0.75 5.02 2.28
C ILE A 157 0.57 6.45 1.75
N PRO A 158 -0.68 6.95 1.62
CA PRO A 158 -0.91 8.35 1.30
C PRO A 158 -0.31 9.29 2.35
N ASP A 159 0.32 10.37 1.89
CA ASP A 159 0.86 11.42 2.75
C ASP A 159 -0.24 12.40 3.15
N THR A 160 -0.70 12.28 4.38
CA THR A 160 -1.75 13.14 4.95
C THR A 160 -1.42 14.62 4.86
N ASN A 161 -0.15 15.00 5.07
CA ASN A 161 0.25 16.42 5.02
C ASN A 161 0.14 16.99 3.60
N VAL A 162 0.45 16.19 2.59
CA VAL A 162 0.30 16.60 1.19
C VAL A 162 -1.18 16.74 0.84
N ILE A 163 -2.01 15.76 1.26
CA ILE A 163 -3.45 15.77 0.98
C ILE A 163 -4.11 17.00 1.65
N LEU A 164 -3.85 17.24 2.93
CA LEU A 164 -4.39 18.41 3.67
C LEU A 164 -3.97 19.71 3.01
N ARG A 165 -2.67 19.92 2.80
CA ARG A 165 -2.13 21.14 2.18
C ARG A 165 -2.72 21.42 0.80
N ARG A 166 -2.98 20.38 -0.01
CA ARG A 166 -3.60 20.55 -1.33
C ARG A 166 -5.09 20.85 -1.22
N SER A 167 -5.77 20.20 -0.29
CA SER A 167 -7.20 20.45 -0.02
C SER A 167 -7.45 21.86 0.45
N GLU A 168 -6.61 22.40 1.35
CA GLU A 168 -6.71 23.77 1.88
C GLU A 168 -6.55 24.86 0.81
N ARG A 169 -5.88 24.57 -0.30
CA ARG A 169 -5.71 25.50 -1.43
C ARG A 169 -6.99 25.72 -2.24
N ASN A 170 -7.95 24.82 -2.16
CA ASN A 170 -9.26 24.97 -2.78
C ASN A 170 -10.29 25.37 -1.73
N ALA A 171 -10.56 26.68 -1.64
CA ALA A 171 -11.48 27.24 -0.67
C ALA A 171 -12.97 26.90 -0.90
N VAL A 172 -13.33 26.30 -2.04
CA VAL A 172 -14.74 26.01 -2.39
C VAL A 172 -15.22 24.72 -1.73
N ASP A 173 -14.57 23.61 -2.01
CA ASP A 173 -14.96 22.29 -1.52
C ASP A 173 -13.77 21.41 -1.07
N GLY A 174 -12.57 21.97 -1.10
CA GLY A 174 -11.33 21.26 -0.75
C GLY A 174 -10.94 20.15 -1.72
N SER A 175 -11.69 19.92 -2.80
CA SER A 175 -11.32 18.90 -3.80
C SER A 175 -10.13 19.37 -4.63
N PHE A 176 -9.27 18.43 -5.03
CA PHE A 176 -8.13 18.74 -5.89
C PHE A 176 -7.79 17.55 -6.79
N GLY A 177 -7.03 17.83 -7.83
CA GLY A 177 -6.60 16.82 -8.80
C GLY A 177 -6.41 17.40 -10.19
N ASN A 178 -6.42 16.53 -11.18
CA ASN A 178 -6.39 16.86 -12.59
C ASN A 178 -7.21 15.82 -13.38
N ARG A 179 -7.06 15.73 -14.71
CA ARG A 179 -7.81 14.76 -15.50
C ARG A 179 -7.47 13.29 -15.17
N LEU A 180 -6.29 13.00 -14.56
CA LEU A 180 -5.84 11.64 -14.23
C LEU A 180 -6.28 11.19 -12.84
N TYR A 181 -6.44 12.11 -11.88
CA TYR A 181 -6.85 11.79 -10.53
C TYR A 181 -7.69 12.89 -9.90
N LYS A 182 -8.48 12.53 -8.89
CA LYS A 182 -9.22 13.48 -8.07
C LYS A 182 -9.29 12.99 -6.63
N VAL A 183 -9.09 13.92 -5.69
CA VAL A 183 -9.35 13.75 -4.26
C VAL A 183 -10.53 14.63 -3.90
N VAL A 184 -11.56 14.04 -3.28
CA VAL A 184 -12.76 14.74 -2.83
C VAL A 184 -12.95 14.50 -1.34
N PRO A 185 -12.83 15.53 -0.49
CA PRO A 185 -13.08 15.40 0.93
C PRO A 185 -14.48 14.84 1.23
N SER A 186 -14.56 13.87 2.14
CA SER A 186 -15.84 13.40 2.71
C SER A 186 -16.27 14.34 3.87
N PRO A 187 -17.51 14.30 4.33
CA PRO A 187 -17.96 15.16 5.44
C PRO A 187 -17.12 15.05 6.71
N SER A 188 -16.48 13.90 6.94
CA SER A 188 -15.59 13.67 8.10
C SER A 188 -14.17 14.21 7.92
N PHE A 189 -13.79 14.68 6.75
CA PHE A 189 -12.41 15.06 6.42
C PHE A 189 -11.85 16.18 7.32
N TYR A 190 -12.65 17.21 7.60
CA TYR A 190 -12.24 18.38 8.36
C TYR A 190 -12.52 18.28 9.86
N THR A 191 -12.92 17.11 10.35
CA THR A 191 -13.15 16.93 11.78
C THR A 191 -11.83 16.96 12.56
N GLU A 192 -11.87 17.34 13.83
CA GLU A 192 -10.72 17.32 14.75
C GLU A 192 -10.35 15.91 15.22
N LYS A 193 -11.10 14.90 14.79
CA LYS A 193 -10.83 13.50 15.14
C LYS A 193 -9.51 13.02 14.55
N SER A 194 -8.78 12.20 15.29
CA SER A 194 -7.54 11.60 14.81
C SER A 194 -7.76 10.45 13.80
N PHE A 195 -8.98 9.91 13.72
CA PHE A 195 -9.35 8.75 12.89
C PHE A 195 -10.69 8.98 12.20
N GLY A 196 -10.94 8.23 11.12
CA GLY A 196 -12.19 8.30 10.37
C GLY A 196 -12.33 9.55 9.49
N ARG A 197 -11.24 10.28 9.24
CA ARG A 197 -11.19 11.45 8.36
C ARG A 197 -11.12 10.98 6.91
N GLY A 198 -12.28 10.82 6.28
CA GLY A 198 -12.42 10.20 4.97
C GLY A 198 -12.27 11.16 3.80
N TYR A 199 -11.84 10.63 2.68
CA TYR A 199 -11.90 11.26 1.36
C TYR A 199 -12.12 10.21 0.28
N LYS A 200 -12.71 10.60 -0.86
CA LYS A 200 -12.83 9.73 -2.02
C LYS A 200 -11.66 9.98 -2.96
N PHE A 201 -10.99 8.88 -3.33
CA PHE A 201 -9.90 8.92 -4.29
C PHE A 201 -10.33 8.31 -5.62
N TYR A 202 -10.11 9.07 -6.68
CA TYR A 202 -10.34 8.66 -8.06
C TYR A 202 -9.00 8.64 -8.77
N LEU A 203 -8.71 7.55 -9.45
CA LEU A 203 -7.52 7.41 -10.30
C LEU A 203 -7.95 6.76 -11.60
N GLN A 204 -7.70 7.45 -12.69
CA GLN A 204 -8.08 7.00 -14.03
C GLN A 204 -7.65 5.54 -14.25
N GLU A 205 -8.55 4.70 -14.78
CA GLU A 205 -8.32 3.26 -15.02
C GLU A 205 -8.00 2.39 -13.78
N ALA A 206 -7.96 2.95 -12.58
CA ALA A 206 -7.56 2.20 -11.38
C ALA A 206 -8.59 2.29 -10.24
N LEU A 207 -9.11 3.47 -9.92
CA LEU A 207 -10.01 3.68 -8.79
C LEU A 207 -11.18 4.60 -9.17
N THR A 208 -12.39 4.22 -8.80
CA THR A 208 -13.64 4.92 -9.15
C THR A 208 -14.30 5.57 -7.93
N GLY A 209 -13.52 6.21 -7.05
CA GLY A 209 -14.03 6.89 -5.87
C GLY A 209 -14.09 5.99 -4.64
N CYS A 210 -13.03 5.22 -4.40
CA CYS A 210 -12.89 4.47 -3.15
C CYS A 210 -12.74 5.42 -1.97
N GLU A 211 -13.44 5.14 -0.88
CA GLU A 211 -13.27 5.86 0.38
C GLU A 211 -11.95 5.46 1.01
N GLU A 212 -11.07 6.43 1.22
CA GLU A 212 -9.79 6.29 1.91
C GLU A 212 -9.76 7.21 3.12
N TYR A 213 -8.79 7.02 4.02
CA TYR A 213 -8.70 7.78 5.25
C TYR A 213 -7.36 8.47 5.40
N LEU A 214 -7.39 9.70 5.93
CA LEU A 214 -6.18 10.39 6.36
C LEU A 214 -5.50 9.58 7.46
N THR A 215 -4.17 9.46 7.36
CA THR A 215 -3.37 8.61 8.24
C THR A 215 -2.76 9.42 9.37
N ASN A 216 -2.96 9.01 10.62
CA ASN A 216 -2.26 9.55 11.77
C ASN A 216 -0.99 8.75 12.02
N MET A 217 0.09 9.10 11.29
CA MET A 217 1.36 8.37 11.35
C MET A 217 2.12 8.58 12.67
N GLU A 218 1.90 9.70 13.34
CA GLU A 218 2.45 9.96 14.67
C GLU A 218 1.87 8.96 15.68
N TYR A 219 0.54 8.82 15.70
CA TYR A 219 -0.13 7.86 16.57
C TYR A 219 0.31 6.41 16.29
N LEU A 220 0.38 6.01 15.01
CA LEU A 220 0.88 4.67 14.64
C LEU A 220 2.32 4.44 15.12
N THR A 221 3.18 5.44 14.98
CA THR A 221 4.58 5.35 15.39
C THR A 221 4.69 5.20 16.92
N GLU A 222 3.96 5.99 17.69
CA GLU A 222 3.93 5.87 19.15
C GLU A 222 3.32 4.53 19.61
N PHE A 223 2.28 4.05 18.92
CA PHE A 223 1.71 2.73 19.19
C PHE A 223 2.74 1.63 18.96
N PHE A 224 3.44 1.62 17.83
CA PHE A 224 4.50 0.65 17.56
C PHE A 224 5.67 0.76 18.56
N LYS A 225 6.08 1.97 18.90
CA LYS A 225 7.13 2.21 19.91
C LYS A 225 6.75 1.62 21.27
N SER A 226 5.48 1.75 21.69
CA SER A 226 4.97 1.12 22.92
C SER A 226 5.02 -0.41 22.89
N LYS A 227 5.17 -1.02 21.72
CA LYS A 227 5.32 -2.46 21.49
C LYS A 227 6.77 -2.89 21.20
N GLY A 228 7.74 -1.97 21.31
CA GLY A 228 9.14 -2.28 21.03
C GLY A 228 9.52 -2.25 19.56
N MET A 229 8.68 -1.66 18.69
CA MET A 229 9.04 -1.43 17.29
C MET A 229 9.56 -0.01 17.09
N VAL A 230 10.57 0.14 16.25
CA VAL A 230 11.17 1.45 15.93
C VAL A 230 11.03 1.77 14.45
N LYS A 231 10.76 3.03 14.14
CA LYS A 231 10.75 3.50 12.75
C LYS A 231 12.19 3.65 12.26
N ILE A 232 12.55 2.92 11.20
CA ILE A 232 13.92 2.86 10.65
C ILE A 232 14.04 3.51 9.28
N PHE A 233 12.92 3.81 8.62
CA PHE A 233 12.87 4.44 7.29
C PHE A 233 11.59 5.24 7.15
N ASP A 234 11.66 6.43 6.55
CA ASP A 234 10.52 7.28 6.27
C ASP A 234 10.91 8.31 5.20
N THR A 235 10.30 8.24 4.01
CA THR A 235 10.60 9.13 2.90
C THR A 235 9.37 9.33 2.01
N ASP A 236 9.22 10.53 1.43
CA ASP A 236 8.27 10.75 0.36
C ASP A 236 8.72 10.05 -0.93
N PHE A 237 7.79 9.82 -1.85
CA PHE A 237 8.07 9.08 -3.07
C PHE A 237 9.02 9.81 -4.03
N LEU A 238 9.00 11.15 -4.10
CA LEU A 238 9.92 11.88 -4.98
C LEU A 238 11.37 11.77 -4.50
N SER A 239 11.59 11.95 -3.20
CA SER A 239 12.91 11.76 -2.59
C SER A 239 13.37 10.32 -2.74
N PHE A 240 12.45 9.35 -2.60
CA PHE A 240 12.76 7.93 -2.76
C PHE A 240 13.13 7.59 -4.21
N ILE A 241 12.36 8.06 -5.20
CA ILE A 241 12.70 7.88 -6.63
C ILE A 241 14.10 8.42 -6.91
N ASN A 242 14.37 9.67 -6.54
CA ASN A 242 15.62 10.31 -6.82
C ASN A 242 16.80 9.52 -6.23
N THR A 243 16.68 9.06 -4.99
CA THR A 243 17.72 8.26 -4.35
C THR A 243 17.93 6.91 -5.04
N GLU A 244 16.84 6.16 -5.28
CA GLU A 244 16.92 4.79 -5.78
C GLU A 244 17.21 4.73 -7.29
N MET A 245 16.81 5.75 -8.06
CA MET A 245 17.16 5.88 -9.48
C MET A 245 18.67 5.99 -9.67
N PHE A 246 19.37 6.74 -8.80
CA PHE A 246 20.83 6.82 -8.84
C PHE A 246 21.52 5.56 -8.31
N ALA A 247 20.90 4.90 -7.32
CA ALA A 247 21.46 3.68 -6.74
C ALA A 247 21.38 2.48 -7.71
N ASP A 248 20.36 2.42 -8.59
CA ASP A 248 20.17 1.33 -9.54
C ASP A 248 19.57 1.86 -10.87
N LYS A 249 20.41 2.52 -11.65
CA LYS A 249 20.03 3.11 -12.94
C LYS A 249 19.54 2.06 -13.95
N GLU A 250 20.13 0.87 -13.94
CA GLU A 250 19.75 -0.21 -14.85
C GLU A 250 18.32 -0.69 -14.57
N MET A 251 18.01 -0.99 -13.32
CA MET A 251 16.66 -1.38 -12.93
C MET A 251 15.66 -0.26 -13.22
N TYR A 252 16.00 1.00 -12.89
CA TYR A 252 15.14 2.13 -13.18
C TYR A 252 14.79 2.20 -14.67
N SER A 253 15.78 2.20 -15.56
CA SER A 253 15.57 2.28 -17.02
C SER A 253 14.82 1.06 -17.59
N ARG A 254 14.96 -0.11 -16.95
CA ARG A 254 14.22 -1.31 -17.33
C ARG A 254 12.76 -1.22 -16.94
N MET A 255 12.43 -0.63 -15.78
CA MET A 255 11.08 -0.60 -15.22
C MET A 255 10.30 0.67 -15.56
N VAL A 256 10.97 1.81 -15.70
CA VAL A 256 10.38 3.13 -16.00
C VAL A 256 10.80 3.54 -17.41
N LYS A 257 9.87 3.45 -18.36
CA LYS A 257 10.17 3.59 -19.79
C LYS A 257 10.15 5.02 -20.30
N ARG A 258 9.60 5.95 -19.53
CA ARG A 258 9.57 7.37 -19.85
C ARG A 258 9.54 8.24 -18.61
N VAL A 259 9.82 9.50 -18.79
CA VAL A 259 9.68 10.52 -17.75
C VAL A 259 8.19 10.69 -17.42
N LEU A 260 7.88 10.90 -16.15
CA LEU A 260 6.52 11.26 -15.69
C LEU A 260 6.09 12.58 -16.34
N THR A 261 4.86 12.63 -16.79
CA THR A 261 4.23 13.87 -17.27
C THR A 261 3.97 14.83 -16.09
N GLN A 262 3.72 16.12 -16.41
CA GLN A 262 3.33 17.10 -15.40
C GLN A 262 2.01 16.74 -14.69
N GLU A 263 1.15 15.93 -15.32
CA GLU A 263 -0.10 15.48 -14.71
C GLU A 263 0.07 14.20 -13.86
N GLU A 264 1.06 13.37 -14.15
CA GLU A 264 1.36 12.16 -13.38
C GLU A 264 2.17 12.46 -12.11
N LEU A 265 3.08 13.43 -12.18
CA LEU A 265 3.95 13.79 -11.06
C LEU A 265 3.18 14.10 -9.76
N PRO A 266 2.08 14.89 -9.78
CA PRO A 266 1.30 15.16 -8.58
C PRO A 266 0.67 13.92 -7.94
N ILE A 267 0.47 12.81 -8.70
CA ILE A 267 -0.05 11.55 -8.15
C ILE A 267 1.02 10.87 -7.31
N ILE A 268 2.26 10.84 -7.80
CA ILE A 268 3.41 10.26 -7.08
C ILE A 268 3.67 11.01 -5.77
N GLU A 269 3.55 12.32 -5.78
CA GLU A 269 3.75 13.17 -4.60
C GLU A 269 2.75 12.90 -3.46
N LEU A 270 1.63 12.20 -3.74
CA LEU A 270 0.64 11.87 -2.71
C LEU A 270 1.12 10.79 -1.73
N TYR A 271 2.25 10.14 -1.98
CA TYR A 271 2.61 8.92 -1.24
C TYR A 271 3.97 9.03 -0.58
N ARG A 272 4.13 8.20 0.43
CA ARG A 272 5.40 7.97 1.13
C ARG A 272 5.64 6.48 1.43
N ALA A 273 6.90 6.13 1.64
CA ALA A 273 7.36 4.80 2.02
C ALA A 273 7.93 4.83 3.44
N ILE A 274 7.54 3.86 4.26
CA ILE A 274 7.92 3.81 5.67
C ILE A 274 8.32 2.37 6.02
N ALA A 275 9.28 2.23 6.95
CA ALA A 275 9.60 0.93 7.55
C ALA A 275 9.76 1.02 9.06
N TYR A 276 9.29 -0.02 9.75
CA TYR A 276 9.46 -0.24 11.17
C TYR A 276 10.18 -1.57 11.41
N LYS A 277 11.05 -1.63 12.41
CA LYS A 277 11.73 -2.84 12.87
C LYS A 277 11.22 -3.22 14.24
N LYS A 278 10.91 -4.48 14.45
CA LYS A 278 10.62 -5.06 15.76
C LYS A 278 11.94 -5.40 16.45
N ASN A 279 12.11 -4.89 17.68
CA ASN A 279 13.31 -5.16 18.50
C ASN A 279 13.11 -6.44 19.30
#